data_45bd63df5346537f34674f399230622f
#
_entry.id   45bd63df5346537f34674f399230622f
#
_cell.length_a   1.000
_cell.length_b   1.000
_cell.length_c   1.000
_cell.angle_alpha   90.00
_cell.angle_beta   90.00
_cell.angle_gamma   90.00
#
_symmetry.space_group_name_H-M   'P 1'
#
loop_
_entity.id
_entity.type
_entity.pdbx_description
1 polymer ?
#
loop_
_entity_poly.entity_id
_entity_poly.type
_entity_poly.pdbx_seq_one_letter_code
_entity_poly.pdbx_strand_id
1 'polypeptide(L)'
;MATDTSAADRSARSSLRVFLVALGVALGAFVLGNLLVLAVALVLGLFGLSLLSDPSLQILISTVMLQGVGFGGAALLYLRYRGRGLSFLRARVPTLRDVGWVVGGFVALLGLLALATAVLSTLGIQSARNQVVELGNQDPTVFLLLVPLSFLLVGPGEELLFRGLVQGTLAEAFHPTRAIVLASAIFAVVHYTSLAGSGKFAYLGIVFVLALVLGAVYELTDNLVVPALIHGAYNAIQFGAAYLAATGGL
;
A
#
# COMPACT_ATOMS: atom_id res chain seq x y z
N MET A 1 41.10 -2.91 23.13
CA MET A 1 39.85 -3.70 22.95
C MET A 1 38.56 -2.90 23.31
N ALA A 2 38.63 -1.59 23.57
CA ALA A 2 37.49 -0.74 23.98
C ALA A 2 36.87 0.12 22.84
N THR A 3 37.43 0.10 21.63
CA THR A 3 37.03 0.98 20.52
C THR A 3 35.94 0.40 19.61
N ASP A 4 35.70 -0.90 19.66
CA ASP A 4 34.78 -1.60 18.72
C ASP A 4 33.31 -1.55 19.19
N THR A 5 33.08 -1.55 20.50
CA THR A 5 31.72 -1.48 21.07
C THR A 5 31.04 -0.14 20.86
N SER A 6 31.80 0.97 20.87
CA SER A 6 31.23 2.32 20.70
C SER A 6 30.80 2.66 19.26
N ALA A 7 31.47 2.07 18.27
CA ALA A 7 31.13 2.22 16.86
C ALA A 7 29.90 1.37 16.51
N ALA A 8 29.84 0.13 16.98
CA ALA A 8 28.69 -0.76 16.81
C ALA A 8 27.42 -0.19 17.48
N ASP A 9 27.53 0.38 18.68
CA ASP A 9 26.41 0.99 19.41
C ASP A 9 25.89 2.25 18.68
N ARG A 10 26.79 3.09 18.13
CA ARG A 10 26.38 4.26 17.30
C ARG A 10 25.69 3.86 16.01
N SER A 11 26.18 2.81 15.33
CA SER A 11 25.58 2.25 14.13
C SER A 11 24.17 1.68 14.41
N ALA A 12 24.02 0.92 15.49
CA ALA A 12 22.73 0.37 15.91
C ALA A 12 21.70 1.46 16.27
N ARG A 13 22.14 2.50 17.00
CA ARG A 13 21.26 3.66 17.32
C ARG A 13 20.86 4.46 16.08
N SER A 14 21.75 4.59 15.10
CA SER A 14 21.46 5.21 13.80
C SER A 14 20.38 4.39 13.05
N SER A 15 20.53 3.08 12.95
CA SER A 15 19.58 2.19 12.28
C SER A 15 18.21 2.17 12.95
N LEU A 16 18.16 2.13 14.29
CA LEU A 16 16.90 2.21 15.04
C LEU A 16 16.19 3.54 14.79
N ARG A 17 16.93 4.66 14.80
CA ARG A 17 16.36 5.98 14.49
C ARG A 17 15.75 6.03 13.10
N VAL A 18 16.44 5.50 12.08
CA VAL A 18 15.94 5.46 10.69
C VAL A 18 14.68 4.60 10.61
N PHE A 19 14.65 3.43 11.27
CA PHE A 19 13.47 2.58 11.33
C PHE A 19 12.28 3.31 11.98
N LEU A 20 12.49 3.97 13.12
CA LEU A 20 11.43 4.72 13.81
C LEU A 20 10.91 5.89 12.98
N VAL A 21 11.79 6.57 12.21
CA VAL A 21 11.37 7.62 11.27
C VAL A 21 10.52 7.03 10.15
N ALA A 22 10.94 5.94 9.52
CA ALA A 22 10.18 5.28 8.46
C ALA A 22 8.80 4.80 8.94
N LEU A 23 8.75 4.20 10.13
CA LEU A 23 7.49 3.78 10.78
C LEU A 23 6.61 5.01 11.10
N GLY A 24 7.20 6.07 11.65
CA GLY A 24 6.50 7.33 11.96
C GLY A 24 5.91 7.99 10.72
N VAL A 25 6.62 7.96 9.59
CA VAL A 25 6.12 8.46 8.29
C VAL A 25 4.92 7.64 7.82
N ALA A 26 5.01 6.30 7.87
CA ALA A 26 3.90 5.43 7.47
C ALA A 26 2.65 5.66 8.34
N LEU A 27 2.80 5.60 9.66
CA LEU A 27 1.68 5.79 10.60
C LEU A 27 1.14 7.22 10.54
N GLY A 28 2.01 8.22 10.45
CA GLY A 28 1.62 9.63 10.35
C GLY A 28 0.81 9.92 9.09
N ALA A 29 1.22 9.37 7.93
CA ALA A 29 0.50 9.49 6.68
C ALA A 29 -0.90 8.83 6.77
N PHE A 30 -0.97 7.66 7.40
CA PHE A 30 -2.22 6.93 7.60
C PHE A 30 -3.18 7.71 8.54
N VAL A 31 -2.67 8.23 9.65
CA VAL A 31 -3.45 9.06 10.58
C VAL A 31 -3.93 10.34 9.88
N LEU A 32 -3.05 11.04 9.17
CA LEU A 32 -3.42 12.25 8.43
C LEU A 32 -4.54 11.98 7.43
N GLY A 33 -4.41 10.92 6.62
CA GLY A 33 -5.42 10.55 5.62
C GLY A 33 -6.79 10.24 6.26
N ASN A 34 -6.81 9.48 7.36
CA ASN A 34 -8.06 9.19 8.07
C ASN A 34 -8.68 10.43 8.73
N LEU A 35 -7.86 11.35 9.25
CA LEU A 35 -8.35 12.64 9.77
C LEU A 35 -8.96 13.50 8.66
N LEU A 36 -8.40 13.47 7.45
CA LEU A 36 -8.97 14.16 6.30
C LEU A 36 -10.32 13.54 5.88
N VAL A 37 -10.42 12.21 5.86
CA VAL A 37 -11.71 11.52 5.62
C VAL A 37 -12.75 11.94 6.67
N LEU A 38 -12.38 11.93 7.94
CA LEU A 38 -13.26 12.36 9.04
C LEU A 38 -13.69 13.83 8.88
N ALA A 39 -12.76 14.72 8.55
CA ALA A 39 -13.04 16.13 8.35
C ALA A 39 -14.06 16.34 7.22
N VAL A 40 -13.86 15.64 6.08
CA VAL A 40 -14.83 15.70 4.96
C VAL A 40 -16.19 15.14 5.37
N ALA A 41 -16.22 14.01 6.10
CA ALA A 41 -17.46 13.42 6.59
C ALA A 41 -18.24 14.37 7.52
N LEU A 42 -17.54 15.09 8.40
CA LEU A 42 -18.15 16.10 9.29
C LEU A 42 -18.70 17.28 8.51
N VAL A 43 -17.94 17.77 7.52
CA VAL A 43 -18.41 18.89 6.65
C VAL A 43 -19.65 18.47 5.87
N LEU A 44 -19.65 17.29 5.25
CA LEU A 44 -20.83 16.77 4.53
C LEU A 44 -22.03 16.63 5.47
N GLY A 45 -21.80 16.18 6.71
CA GLY A 45 -22.84 16.07 7.73
C GLY A 45 -23.52 17.42 8.07
N LEU A 46 -22.80 18.55 8.02
CA LEU A 46 -23.40 19.88 8.21
C LEU A 46 -24.40 20.25 7.10
N PHE A 47 -24.27 19.64 5.93
CA PHE A 47 -25.20 19.81 4.79
C PHE A 47 -26.25 18.69 4.71
N GLY A 48 -26.37 17.84 5.74
CA GLY A 48 -27.34 16.75 5.79
C GLY A 48 -26.96 15.52 4.94
N LEU A 49 -25.71 15.47 4.45
CA LEU A 49 -25.17 14.32 3.68
C LEU A 49 -24.41 13.39 4.62
N SER A 50 -24.80 12.11 4.64
CA SER A 50 -24.09 11.09 5.43
C SER A 50 -23.16 10.30 4.52
N LEU A 51 -21.86 10.38 4.78
CA LEU A 51 -20.87 9.57 4.06
C LEU A 51 -21.08 8.05 4.27
N LEU A 52 -21.60 7.65 5.44
CA LEU A 52 -21.81 6.25 5.78
C LEU A 52 -23.07 5.63 5.13
N SER A 53 -23.96 6.44 4.58
CA SER A 53 -25.19 5.94 3.93
C SER A 53 -25.01 5.64 2.44
N ASP A 54 -23.88 6.02 1.85
CA ASP A 54 -23.56 5.83 0.44
C ASP A 54 -22.17 5.16 0.30
N PRO A 55 -22.12 3.82 0.09
CA PRO A 55 -20.86 3.10 -0.05
C PRO A 55 -19.96 3.61 -1.19
N SER A 56 -20.55 4.04 -2.31
CA SER A 56 -19.81 4.57 -3.45
C SER A 56 -19.16 5.92 -3.13
N LEU A 57 -19.89 6.82 -2.48
CA LEU A 57 -19.35 8.10 -2.02
C LEU A 57 -18.30 7.89 -0.94
N GLN A 58 -18.53 6.95 -0.01
CA GLN A 58 -17.59 6.61 1.05
C GLN A 58 -16.25 6.15 0.47
N ILE A 59 -16.25 5.21 -0.49
CA ILE A 59 -15.01 4.70 -1.06
C ILE A 59 -14.29 5.77 -1.90
N LEU A 60 -15.03 6.58 -2.66
CA LEU A 60 -14.46 7.67 -3.46
C LEU A 60 -13.73 8.67 -2.55
N ILE A 61 -14.42 9.21 -1.53
CA ILE A 61 -13.85 10.20 -0.61
C ILE A 61 -12.69 9.61 0.18
N SER A 62 -12.84 8.38 0.69
CA SER A 62 -11.77 7.71 1.45
C SER A 62 -10.53 7.50 0.58
N THR A 63 -10.68 7.06 -0.66
CA THR A 63 -9.54 6.85 -1.57
C THR A 63 -8.86 8.18 -1.93
N VAL A 64 -9.62 9.21 -2.27
CA VAL A 64 -9.06 10.53 -2.58
C VAL A 64 -8.34 11.12 -1.38
N MET A 65 -8.97 11.10 -0.20
CA MET A 65 -8.40 11.72 1.00
C MET A 65 -7.25 10.91 1.59
N LEU A 66 -7.32 9.59 1.62
CA LEU A 66 -6.27 8.77 2.20
C LEU A 66 -5.08 8.61 1.25
N GLN A 67 -5.30 7.99 0.08
CA GLN A 67 -4.20 7.68 -0.85
C GLN A 67 -3.74 8.92 -1.66
N GLY A 68 -4.67 9.76 -2.10
CA GLY A 68 -4.33 10.97 -2.85
C GLY A 68 -3.74 12.05 -1.95
N VAL A 69 -4.58 12.67 -1.11
CA VAL A 69 -4.18 13.86 -0.33
C VAL A 69 -3.32 13.46 0.88
N GLY A 70 -3.70 12.42 1.61
CA GLY A 70 -2.99 12.00 2.82
C GLY A 70 -1.59 11.49 2.52
N PHE A 71 -1.46 10.49 1.68
CA PHE A 71 -0.14 9.90 1.34
C PHE A 71 0.69 10.85 0.48
N GLY A 72 0.09 11.50 -0.52
CA GLY A 72 0.76 12.49 -1.35
C GLY A 72 1.23 13.70 -0.53
N GLY A 73 0.38 14.25 0.33
CA GLY A 73 0.71 15.35 1.23
C GLY A 73 1.81 14.99 2.22
N ALA A 74 1.71 13.81 2.86
CA ALA A 74 2.75 13.31 3.76
C ALA A 74 4.10 13.16 3.03
N ALA A 75 4.08 12.67 1.78
CA ALA A 75 5.28 12.55 0.96
C ALA A 75 5.93 13.93 0.72
N LEU A 76 5.17 14.90 0.27
CA LEU A 76 5.67 16.25 0.01
C LEU A 76 6.21 16.91 1.29
N LEU A 77 5.50 16.81 2.41
CA LEU A 77 5.93 17.34 3.70
C LEU A 77 7.23 16.69 4.18
N TYR A 78 7.32 15.36 4.08
CA TYR A 78 8.52 14.63 4.48
C TYR A 78 9.73 15.00 3.63
N LEU A 79 9.59 15.02 2.30
CA LEU A 79 10.68 15.42 1.40
C LEU A 79 11.15 16.84 1.68
N ARG A 80 10.20 17.78 1.87
CA ARG A 80 10.53 19.16 2.22
C ARG A 80 11.26 19.26 3.57
N TYR A 81 10.77 18.56 4.59
CA TYR A 81 11.41 18.54 5.91
C TYR A 81 12.83 17.97 5.87
N ARG A 82 13.05 16.95 5.05
CA ARG A 82 14.36 16.30 4.86
C ARG A 82 15.27 17.05 3.87
N GLY A 83 14.80 18.13 3.24
CA GLY A 83 15.54 18.82 2.18
C GLY A 83 15.80 17.94 0.96
N ARG A 84 14.92 16.96 0.69
CA ARG A 84 15.04 16.04 -0.45
C ARG A 84 14.17 16.52 -1.61
N GLY A 85 14.67 16.37 -2.83
CA GLY A 85 13.88 16.60 -4.06
C GLY A 85 13.03 15.38 -4.44
N LEU A 86 12.18 15.56 -5.46
CA LEU A 86 11.35 14.47 -6.02
C LEU A 86 12.19 13.32 -6.60
N SER A 87 13.46 13.56 -6.95
CA SER A 87 14.40 12.51 -7.38
C SER A 87 14.61 11.42 -6.34
N PHE A 88 14.36 11.69 -5.04
CA PHE A 88 14.38 10.69 -3.98
C PHE A 88 13.39 9.56 -4.24
N LEU A 89 12.27 9.85 -4.89
CA LEU A 89 11.21 8.87 -5.20
C LEU A 89 11.55 7.96 -6.37
N ARG A 90 12.63 8.23 -7.10
CA ARG A 90 13.06 7.44 -8.28
C ARG A 90 11.91 7.21 -9.28
N ALA A 91 11.06 8.22 -9.51
CA ALA A 91 9.94 8.14 -10.46
C ALA A 91 10.38 8.67 -11.83
N ARG A 92 10.19 7.87 -12.87
CA ARG A 92 10.49 8.22 -14.27
C ARG A 92 9.50 7.58 -15.25
N VAL A 93 9.43 8.09 -16.47
CA VAL A 93 8.63 7.47 -17.52
C VAL A 93 9.13 6.05 -17.77
N PRO A 94 8.23 5.04 -17.79
CA PRO A 94 8.60 3.65 -18.05
C PRO A 94 9.18 3.43 -19.44
N THR A 95 10.23 2.62 -19.53
CA THR A 95 10.83 2.11 -20.76
C THR A 95 10.16 0.79 -21.20
N LEU A 96 10.48 0.29 -22.40
CA LEU A 96 10.01 -1.04 -22.83
C LEU A 96 10.47 -2.18 -21.88
N ARG A 97 11.64 -2.04 -21.27
CA ARG A 97 12.11 -2.99 -20.24
C ARG A 97 11.23 -2.92 -19.00
N ASP A 98 10.81 -1.73 -18.61
CA ASP A 98 9.91 -1.53 -17.48
C ASP A 98 8.52 -2.14 -17.75
N VAL A 99 8.03 -2.11 -18.99
CA VAL A 99 6.79 -2.81 -19.38
C VAL A 99 6.92 -4.32 -19.15
N GLY A 100 8.08 -4.92 -19.49
CA GLY A 100 8.37 -6.31 -19.19
C GLY A 100 8.31 -6.61 -17.68
N TRP A 101 8.84 -5.72 -16.82
CA TRP A 101 8.74 -5.82 -15.38
C TRP A 101 7.30 -5.67 -14.88
N VAL A 102 6.49 -4.77 -15.48
CA VAL A 102 5.06 -4.63 -15.15
C VAL A 102 4.32 -5.92 -15.41
N VAL A 103 4.48 -6.51 -16.60
CA VAL A 103 3.81 -7.77 -16.96
C VAL A 103 4.28 -8.92 -16.06
N GLY A 104 5.60 -9.09 -15.91
CA GLY A 104 6.18 -10.15 -15.08
C GLY A 104 5.77 -10.02 -13.60
N GLY A 105 5.83 -8.82 -13.05
CA GLY A 105 5.41 -8.55 -11.67
C GLY A 105 3.91 -8.78 -11.45
N PHE A 106 3.07 -8.35 -12.38
CA PHE A 106 1.63 -8.61 -12.34
C PHE A 106 1.30 -10.11 -12.33
N VAL A 107 1.90 -10.87 -13.25
CA VAL A 107 1.74 -12.34 -13.30
C VAL A 107 2.25 -12.99 -12.01
N ALA A 108 3.39 -12.51 -11.48
CA ALA A 108 3.93 -13.01 -10.22
C ALA A 108 2.98 -12.76 -9.03
N LEU A 109 2.36 -11.56 -8.94
CA LEU A 109 1.38 -11.28 -7.87
C LEU A 109 0.15 -12.20 -7.98
N LEU A 110 -0.39 -12.39 -9.18
CA LEU A 110 -1.54 -13.31 -9.37
C LEU A 110 -1.18 -14.76 -9.05
N GLY A 111 -0.01 -15.22 -9.50
CA GLY A 111 0.49 -16.57 -9.22
C GLY A 111 0.71 -16.81 -7.72
N LEU A 112 1.31 -15.84 -7.02
CA LEU A 112 1.52 -15.92 -5.57
C LEU A 112 0.21 -15.87 -4.79
N LEU A 113 -0.76 -15.06 -5.22
CA LEU A 113 -2.09 -15.05 -4.63
C LEU A 113 -2.77 -16.42 -4.80
N ALA A 114 -2.76 -16.97 -6.01
CA ALA A 114 -3.36 -18.29 -6.30
C ALA A 114 -2.68 -19.38 -5.46
N LEU A 115 -1.35 -19.39 -5.39
CA LEU A 115 -0.59 -20.33 -4.56
C LEU A 115 -0.93 -20.17 -3.07
N ALA A 116 -0.91 -18.95 -2.53
CA ALA A 116 -1.23 -18.70 -1.14
C ALA A 116 -2.67 -19.15 -0.81
N THR A 117 -3.64 -18.84 -1.68
CA THR A 117 -5.04 -19.27 -1.52
C THR A 117 -5.17 -20.79 -1.53
N ALA A 118 -4.48 -21.49 -2.46
CA ALA A 118 -4.46 -22.94 -2.51
C ALA A 118 -3.86 -23.55 -1.23
N VAL A 119 -2.74 -23.03 -0.75
CA VAL A 119 -2.11 -23.48 0.50
C VAL A 119 -3.02 -23.28 1.70
N LEU A 120 -3.62 -22.09 1.86
CA LEU A 120 -4.55 -21.84 2.96
C LEU A 120 -5.78 -22.74 2.89
N SER A 121 -6.33 -22.97 1.69
CA SER A 121 -7.46 -23.89 1.48
C SER A 121 -7.11 -25.33 1.88
N THR A 122 -5.94 -25.85 1.49
CA THR A 122 -5.51 -27.21 1.85
C THR A 122 -5.27 -27.37 3.35
N LEU A 123 -4.87 -26.30 4.03
CA LEU A 123 -4.69 -26.27 5.48
C LEU A 123 -5.96 -25.97 6.27
N GLY A 124 -7.08 -25.71 5.60
CA GLY A 124 -8.36 -25.32 6.23
C GLY A 124 -8.29 -23.95 6.92
N ILE A 125 -7.31 -23.11 6.57
CA ILE A 125 -7.12 -21.78 7.16
C ILE A 125 -7.96 -20.76 6.39
N GLN A 126 -8.85 -20.07 7.10
CA GLN A 126 -9.60 -18.95 6.53
C GLN A 126 -8.76 -17.68 6.52
N SER A 127 -8.92 -16.88 5.46
CA SER A 127 -8.38 -15.55 5.36
C SER A 127 -9.46 -14.51 5.67
N ALA A 128 -9.11 -13.44 6.38
CA ALA A 128 -10.00 -12.30 6.59
C ALA A 128 -10.43 -11.66 5.27
N ARG A 129 -11.49 -10.88 5.32
CA ARG A 129 -11.95 -10.05 4.19
C ARG A 129 -11.56 -8.60 4.42
N ASN A 130 -11.27 -7.88 3.35
CA ASN A 130 -11.12 -6.44 3.41
C ASN A 130 -12.53 -5.80 3.50
N GLN A 131 -12.67 -4.75 4.32
CA GLN A 131 -13.93 -3.99 4.48
C GLN A 131 -14.47 -3.45 3.15
N VAL A 132 -13.60 -3.18 2.18
CA VAL A 132 -14.00 -2.79 0.81
C VAL A 132 -14.90 -3.84 0.16
N VAL A 133 -14.67 -5.13 0.44
CA VAL A 133 -15.53 -6.22 -0.09
C VAL A 133 -16.93 -6.15 0.53
N GLU A 134 -17.04 -5.78 1.79
CA GLU A 134 -18.34 -5.61 2.47
C GLU A 134 -19.13 -4.42 1.88
N LEU A 135 -18.45 -3.30 1.61
CA LEU A 135 -19.05 -2.15 0.92
C LEU A 135 -19.49 -2.51 -0.50
N GLY A 136 -18.64 -3.22 -1.25
CA GLY A 136 -18.96 -3.63 -2.61
C GLY A 136 -20.09 -4.68 -2.69
N ASN A 137 -20.29 -5.48 -1.66
CA ASN A 137 -21.45 -6.38 -1.57
C ASN A 137 -22.76 -5.62 -1.28
N GLN A 138 -22.70 -4.45 -0.66
CA GLN A 138 -23.85 -3.57 -0.46
C GLN A 138 -24.17 -2.77 -1.73
N ASP A 139 -23.13 -2.30 -2.43
CA ASP A 139 -23.22 -1.56 -3.67
C ASP A 139 -22.08 -1.98 -4.63
N PRO A 140 -22.36 -2.82 -5.66
CA PRO A 140 -21.35 -3.26 -6.62
C PRO A 140 -20.64 -2.12 -7.36
N THR A 141 -21.24 -0.92 -7.44
CA THR A 141 -20.62 0.26 -8.04
C THR A 141 -19.29 0.63 -7.34
N VAL A 142 -19.13 0.29 -6.05
CA VAL A 142 -17.86 0.41 -5.30
C VAL A 142 -16.73 -0.30 -6.02
N PHE A 143 -16.96 -1.54 -6.47
CA PHE A 143 -15.94 -2.30 -7.19
C PHE A 143 -15.61 -1.65 -8.54
N LEU A 144 -16.64 -1.20 -9.27
CA LEU A 144 -16.44 -0.54 -10.56
C LEU A 144 -15.64 0.75 -10.43
N LEU A 145 -15.90 1.56 -9.41
CA LEU A 145 -15.14 2.78 -9.10
C LEU A 145 -13.68 2.48 -8.76
N LEU A 146 -13.43 1.39 -8.03
CA LEU A 146 -12.09 1.02 -7.61
C LEU A 146 -11.20 0.55 -8.76
N VAL A 147 -11.75 0.11 -9.91
CA VAL A 147 -10.94 -0.24 -11.08
C VAL A 147 -10.08 0.95 -11.55
N PRO A 148 -10.64 2.11 -11.95
CA PRO A 148 -9.81 3.25 -12.32
C PRO A 148 -9.06 3.85 -11.14
N LEU A 149 -9.65 3.89 -9.94
CA LEU A 149 -8.99 4.43 -8.74
C LEU A 149 -7.75 3.62 -8.35
N SER A 150 -7.69 2.32 -8.68
CA SER A 150 -6.51 1.48 -8.47
C SER A 150 -5.28 1.98 -9.23
N PHE A 151 -5.47 2.50 -10.44
CA PHE A 151 -4.39 3.07 -11.25
C PHE A 151 -4.10 4.53 -10.94
N LEU A 152 -5.12 5.30 -10.55
CA LEU A 152 -4.99 6.74 -10.38
C LEU A 152 -4.54 7.14 -8.97
N LEU A 153 -4.97 6.39 -7.95
CA LEU A 153 -4.78 6.77 -6.55
C LEU A 153 -4.23 5.64 -5.68
N VAL A 154 -4.85 4.44 -5.67
CA VAL A 154 -4.48 3.40 -4.71
C VAL A 154 -3.05 2.91 -4.97
N GLY A 155 -2.77 2.36 -6.15
CA GLY A 155 -1.43 1.91 -6.52
C GLY A 155 -0.39 3.02 -6.40
N PRO A 156 -0.55 4.17 -7.07
CA PRO A 156 0.40 5.28 -6.96
C PRO A 156 0.58 5.82 -5.55
N GLY A 157 -0.49 6.02 -4.79
CA GLY A 157 -0.43 6.58 -3.44
C GLY A 157 0.27 5.64 -2.45
N GLU A 158 -0.09 4.36 -2.47
CA GLU A 158 0.53 3.37 -1.59
C GLU A 158 1.99 3.11 -1.95
N GLU A 159 2.32 2.99 -3.24
CA GLU A 159 3.71 2.81 -3.65
C GLU A 159 4.57 4.06 -3.38
N LEU A 160 4.01 5.26 -3.54
CA LEU A 160 4.66 6.51 -3.14
C LEU A 160 5.04 6.49 -1.65
N LEU A 161 4.11 6.12 -0.79
CA LEU A 161 4.36 6.06 0.65
C LEU A 161 5.32 4.92 1.00
N PHE A 162 5.02 3.68 0.57
CA PHE A 162 5.73 2.51 1.08
C PHE A 162 7.03 2.23 0.34
N ARG A 163 7.11 2.43 -0.98
CA ARG A 163 8.37 2.23 -1.75
C ARG A 163 9.17 3.52 -1.82
N GLY A 164 8.52 4.61 -2.21
CA GLY A 164 9.17 5.91 -2.33
C GLY A 164 9.75 6.41 -1.00
N LEU A 165 8.92 6.51 0.05
CA LEU A 165 9.36 7.09 1.33
C LEU A 165 9.86 6.06 2.32
N VAL A 166 9.06 5.06 2.69
CA VAL A 166 9.38 4.12 3.77
C VAL A 166 10.58 3.26 3.38
N GLN A 167 10.53 2.55 2.25
CA GLN A 167 11.64 1.73 1.77
C GLN A 167 12.86 2.59 1.44
N GLY A 168 12.67 3.75 0.77
CA GLY A 168 13.77 4.68 0.47
C GLY A 168 14.46 5.20 1.73
N THR A 169 13.72 5.54 2.78
CA THR A 169 14.29 5.96 4.08
C THR A 169 15.03 4.82 4.76
N LEU A 170 14.46 3.61 4.76
CA LEU A 170 15.11 2.43 5.34
C LEU A 170 16.42 2.08 4.62
N ALA A 171 16.48 2.26 3.30
CA ALA A 171 17.69 2.03 2.51
C ALA A 171 18.85 2.98 2.85
N GLU A 172 18.59 4.10 3.57
CA GLU A 172 19.66 4.97 4.08
C GLU A 172 20.52 4.30 5.17
N ALA A 173 19.99 3.29 5.89
CA ALA A 173 20.69 2.65 7.01
C ALA A 173 20.74 1.11 6.94
N PHE A 174 19.96 0.50 6.04
CA PHE A 174 19.89 -0.94 5.90
C PHE A 174 20.26 -1.37 4.48
N HIS A 175 20.80 -2.59 4.36
CA HIS A 175 20.98 -3.22 3.05
C HIS A 175 19.62 -3.33 2.32
N PRO A 176 19.56 -3.18 0.97
CA PRO A 176 18.32 -3.18 0.21
C PRO A 176 17.33 -4.32 0.58
N THR A 177 17.83 -5.54 0.71
CA THR A 177 16.98 -6.68 1.12
C THR A 177 16.29 -6.46 2.47
N ARG A 178 17.00 -5.90 3.46
CA ARG A 178 16.42 -5.60 4.78
C ARG A 178 15.41 -4.46 4.69
N ALA A 179 15.71 -3.44 3.89
CA ALA A 179 14.79 -2.33 3.66
C ALA A 179 13.49 -2.81 3.01
N ILE A 180 13.55 -3.69 2.00
CA ILE A 180 12.39 -4.33 1.37
C ILE A 180 11.56 -5.10 2.41
N VAL A 181 12.19 -5.97 3.20
CA VAL A 181 11.49 -6.80 4.21
C VAL A 181 10.80 -5.92 5.25
N LEU A 182 11.49 -4.92 5.80
CA LEU A 182 10.93 -4.02 6.81
C LEU A 182 9.80 -3.17 6.25
N ALA A 183 9.94 -2.60 5.04
CA ALA A 183 8.90 -1.83 4.39
C ALA A 183 7.66 -2.68 4.08
N SER A 184 7.86 -3.92 3.63
CA SER A 184 6.79 -4.87 3.36
C SER A 184 6.06 -5.31 4.63
N ALA A 185 6.77 -5.47 5.74
CA ALA A 185 6.17 -5.75 7.04
C ALA A 185 5.31 -4.58 7.52
N ILE A 186 5.82 -3.33 7.42
CA ILE A 186 5.05 -2.13 7.77
C ILE A 186 3.80 -2.04 6.88
N PHE A 187 3.95 -2.26 5.56
CA PHE A 187 2.83 -2.27 4.61
C PHE A 187 1.76 -3.30 5.00
N ALA A 188 2.15 -4.52 5.33
CA ALA A 188 1.21 -5.55 5.75
C ALA A 188 0.48 -5.15 7.05
N VAL A 189 1.22 -4.68 8.06
CA VAL A 189 0.64 -4.34 9.38
C VAL A 189 -0.40 -3.22 9.30
N VAL A 190 -0.20 -2.20 8.46
CA VAL A 190 -1.18 -1.11 8.33
C VAL A 190 -2.51 -1.57 7.73
N HIS A 191 -2.54 -2.70 7.00
CA HIS A 191 -3.77 -3.30 6.49
C HIS A 191 -4.63 -3.96 7.59
N TYR A 192 -4.08 -4.18 8.79
CA TYR A 192 -4.83 -4.84 9.87
C TYR A 192 -6.15 -4.15 10.21
N THR A 193 -6.18 -2.82 10.15
CA THR A 193 -7.36 -2.00 10.48
C THR A 193 -8.47 -2.07 9.44
N SER A 194 -8.16 -2.42 8.19
CA SER A 194 -9.12 -2.57 7.10
C SER A 194 -9.70 -3.99 6.98
N LEU A 195 -9.35 -4.89 7.91
CA LEU A 195 -9.76 -6.29 7.86
C LEU A 195 -10.91 -6.58 8.81
N ALA A 196 -11.92 -7.30 8.29
CA ALA A 196 -13.05 -7.83 9.03
C ALA A 196 -12.97 -9.37 9.15
N GLY A 197 -13.57 -9.90 10.21
CA GLY A 197 -13.66 -11.34 10.46
C GLY A 197 -12.39 -11.98 11.03
N SER A 198 -12.36 -13.31 11.00
CA SER A 198 -11.22 -14.14 11.44
C SER A 198 -10.17 -14.29 10.34
N GLY A 199 -8.98 -14.80 10.70
CA GLY A 199 -7.91 -15.07 9.72
C GLY A 199 -7.12 -13.83 9.29
N LYS A 200 -7.11 -12.76 10.08
CA LYS A 200 -6.36 -11.52 9.78
C LYS A 200 -4.89 -11.76 9.54
N PHE A 201 -4.25 -12.63 10.32
CA PHE A 201 -2.81 -12.93 10.14
C PHE A 201 -2.53 -13.68 8.84
N ALA A 202 -3.45 -14.55 8.38
CA ALA A 202 -3.32 -15.21 7.08
C ALA A 202 -3.37 -14.17 5.95
N TYR A 203 -4.33 -13.24 6.00
CA TYR A 203 -4.42 -12.13 5.06
C TYR A 203 -3.14 -11.26 5.07
N LEU A 204 -2.66 -10.86 6.25
CA LEU A 204 -1.43 -10.06 6.38
C LEU A 204 -0.21 -10.80 5.84
N GLY A 205 -0.14 -12.12 6.01
CA GLY A 205 0.92 -12.96 5.41
C GLY A 205 0.90 -12.91 3.89
N ILE A 206 -0.28 -12.98 3.27
CA ILE A 206 -0.42 -12.81 1.80
C ILE A 206 0.05 -11.42 1.40
N VAL A 207 -0.47 -10.36 2.03
CA VAL A 207 -0.09 -8.98 1.73
C VAL A 207 1.41 -8.76 1.87
N PHE A 208 2.03 -9.32 2.91
CA PHE A 208 3.47 -9.25 3.11
C PHE A 208 4.26 -9.86 1.95
N VAL A 209 3.88 -11.08 1.51
CA VAL A 209 4.55 -11.77 0.39
C VAL A 209 4.40 -10.98 -0.92
N LEU A 210 3.21 -10.47 -1.22
CA LEU A 210 2.97 -9.63 -2.40
C LEU A 210 3.77 -8.33 -2.33
N ALA A 211 3.84 -7.73 -1.14
CA ALA A 211 4.61 -6.51 -0.90
C ALA A 211 6.13 -6.71 -1.10
N LEU A 212 6.68 -7.89 -0.79
CA LEU A 212 8.09 -8.21 -1.09
C LEU A 212 8.39 -8.13 -2.59
N VAL A 213 7.46 -8.60 -3.44
CA VAL A 213 7.62 -8.53 -4.91
C VAL A 213 7.65 -7.08 -5.37
N LEU A 214 6.70 -6.25 -4.92
CA LEU A 214 6.64 -4.83 -5.28
C LEU A 214 7.91 -4.08 -4.84
N GLY A 215 8.38 -4.35 -3.61
CA GLY A 215 9.62 -3.77 -3.09
C GLY A 215 10.86 -4.20 -3.86
N ALA A 216 10.94 -5.47 -4.26
CA ALA A 216 12.04 -5.98 -5.09
C ALA A 216 12.01 -5.38 -6.50
N VAL A 217 10.83 -5.30 -7.12
CA VAL A 217 10.67 -4.67 -8.44
C VAL A 217 11.07 -3.20 -8.40
N TYR A 218 10.67 -2.45 -7.37
CA TYR A 218 11.10 -1.07 -7.18
C TYR A 218 12.63 -0.92 -7.15
N GLU A 219 13.30 -1.80 -6.40
CA GLU A 219 14.77 -1.78 -6.30
C GLU A 219 15.45 -2.18 -7.61
N LEU A 220 14.92 -3.18 -8.32
CA LEU A 220 15.50 -3.71 -9.57
C LEU A 220 15.28 -2.77 -10.75
N THR A 221 14.20 -1.99 -10.75
CA THR A 221 13.85 -1.09 -11.87
C THR A 221 14.30 0.34 -11.65
N ASP A 222 14.63 0.70 -10.41
CA ASP A 222 14.90 2.10 -9.99
C ASP A 222 13.82 3.06 -10.49
N ASN A 223 12.55 2.61 -10.46
CA ASN A 223 11.40 3.34 -10.99
C ASN A 223 10.12 3.06 -10.22
N LEU A 224 9.64 4.06 -9.47
CA LEU A 224 8.41 3.96 -8.66
C LEU A 224 7.15 3.68 -9.49
N VAL A 225 7.12 4.11 -10.74
CA VAL A 225 5.95 3.93 -11.62
C VAL A 225 5.71 2.44 -11.92
N VAL A 226 6.77 1.62 -11.95
CA VAL A 226 6.64 0.19 -12.24
C VAL A 226 5.83 -0.55 -11.18
N PRO A 227 6.21 -0.56 -9.90
CA PRO A 227 5.39 -1.21 -8.86
C PRO A 227 4.01 -0.56 -8.72
N ALA A 228 3.85 0.75 -8.95
CA ALA A 228 2.55 1.42 -8.94
C ALA A 228 1.60 0.88 -10.02
N LEU A 229 2.11 0.64 -11.24
CA LEU A 229 1.33 0.01 -12.32
C LEU A 229 1.02 -1.45 -12.02
N ILE A 230 1.95 -2.23 -11.49
CA ILE A 230 1.72 -3.63 -11.08
C ILE A 230 0.63 -3.69 -10.03
N HIS A 231 0.74 -2.88 -8.99
CA HIS A 231 -0.22 -2.81 -7.88
C HIS A 231 -1.59 -2.37 -8.36
N GLY A 232 -1.65 -1.31 -9.16
CA GLY A 232 -2.91 -0.83 -9.76
C GLY A 232 -3.59 -1.90 -10.62
N ALA A 233 -2.83 -2.60 -11.49
CA ALA A 233 -3.35 -3.68 -12.32
C ALA A 233 -3.85 -4.87 -11.49
N TYR A 234 -3.09 -5.27 -10.46
CA TYR A 234 -3.47 -6.33 -9.54
C TYR A 234 -4.79 -6.01 -8.82
N ASN A 235 -4.94 -4.82 -8.27
CA ASN A 235 -6.18 -4.40 -7.61
C ASN A 235 -7.33 -4.29 -8.62
N ALA A 236 -7.10 -3.69 -9.78
CA ALA A 236 -8.12 -3.50 -10.80
C ALA A 236 -8.74 -4.84 -11.29
N ILE A 237 -7.91 -5.88 -11.51
CA ILE A 237 -8.42 -7.20 -11.91
C ILE A 237 -9.23 -7.85 -10.78
N GLN A 238 -8.81 -7.69 -9.52
CA GLN A 238 -9.51 -8.20 -8.35
C GLN A 238 -10.89 -7.53 -8.20
N PHE A 239 -10.94 -6.20 -8.29
CA PHE A 239 -12.20 -5.47 -8.20
C PHE A 239 -13.11 -5.70 -9.42
N GLY A 240 -12.53 -5.82 -10.62
CA GLY A 240 -13.28 -6.19 -11.83
C GLY A 240 -13.94 -7.58 -11.70
N ALA A 241 -13.20 -8.56 -11.21
CA ALA A 241 -13.74 -9.90 -10.94
C ALA A 241 -14.83 -9.88 -9.85
N ALA A 242 -14.62 -9.10 -8.77
CA ALA A 242 -15.60 -8.95 -7.70
C ALA A 242 -16.90 -8.29 -8.20
N TYR A 243 -16.79 -7.28 -9.09
CA TYR A 243 -17.94 -6.64 -9.73
C TYR A 243 -18.76 -7.65 -10.56
N LEU A 244 -18.08 -8.42 -11.42
CA LEU A 244 -18.74 -9.42 -12.25
C LEU A 244 -19.42 -10.50 -11.40
N ALA A 245 -18.76 -10.97 -10.35
CA ALA A 245 -19.35 -11.94 -9.42
C ALA A 245 -20.58 -11.38 -8.68
N ALA A 246 -20.54 -10.11 -8.26
CA ALA A 246 -21.65 -9.45 -7.56
C ALA A 246 -22.85 -9.16 -8.45
N THR A 247 -22.64 -9.00 -9.77
CA THR A 247 -23.70 -8.66 -10.75
C THR A 247 -24.17 -9.85 -11.57
N GLY A 248 -23.68 -11.07 -11.28
CA GLY A 248 -24.07 -12.30 -12.00
C GLY A 248 -23.46 -12.42 -13.39
N GLY A 249 -22.33 -11.76 -13.64
CA GLY A 249 -21.58 -11.84 -14.91
C GLY A 249 -20.53 -12.95 -14.97
N LEU A 250 -20.40 -13.79 -13.93
CA LEU A 250 -19.53 -14.97 -13.86
C LEU A 250 -20.34 -16.18 -13.40
#